data_bee88db53fcf91850df89e4ec2f9d0f5
#
_entry.id   bee88db53fcf91850df89e4ec2f9d0f5
#
_cell.length_a   1.000
_cell.length_b   1.000
_cell.length_c   1.000
_cell.angle_alpha   90.00
_cell.angle_beta   90.00
_cell.angle_gamma   90.00
#
_symmetry.space_group_name_H-M   'P 1'
#
loop_
_entity.id
_entity.type
_entity.pdbx_description
1 polymer ?
#
loop_
_entity_poly.entity_id
_entity_poly.type
_entity_poly.pdbx_seq_one_letter_code
_entity_poly.pdbx_strand_id
1 'polypeptide(L)'
;AIEKAVDALEPDLILCHHLYLLTAMARERFKEQKIYGFCHNTDLRQMKKTGLWRDYIREQIRGLDAIFVPQSAQKEGVMEIFGIGAGKIRILGMGYSQEIFCGPEKPDNAARGKDGAIRLIYAGKIAEKKGVKSLIKSLSYLPYPRDGLKLSLAGGAGNKTEYQEIEELALKAPYPVEFLGKLPQPELAKEYQRSDIFVLPSFFDGLPLTVIEAIACGDKVVVTDLPGIQDWLKEQAPGAVVKYVPLPVMRNTDEAVSESLPAFEKQLAAKIEECAREEGQRRVDLSHLSWKNICKEILKSS
;
A
#
# COMPACT_ATOMS: atom_id res chain seq x y z
N ALA A 1 31.72 3.11 1.41
CA ALA A 1 31.08 1.78 1.33
C ALA A 1 30.53 1.54 -0.08
N ILE A 2 29.68 2.45 -0.63
CA ILE A 2 29.07 2.30 -1.97
C ILE A 2 30.15 2.24 -3.06
N GLU A 3 31.15 3.12 -3.07
CA GLU A 3 32.25 3.09 -4.02
C GLU A 3 32.94 1.72 -4.06
N LYS A 4 33.33 1.20 -2.88
CA LYS A 4 33.96 -0.12 -2.80
C LYS A 4 33.08 -1.25 -3.35
N ALA A 5 31.76 -1.14 -3.20
CA ALA A 5 30.83 -2.13 -3.74
C ALA A 5 30.73 -2.01 -5.27
N VAL A 6 30.65 -0.79 -5.81
CA VAL A 6 30.59 -0.55 -7.25
C VAL A 6 31.90 -0.99 -7.92
N ASP A 7 33.05 -0.64 -7.33
CA ASP A 7 34.37 -1.03 -7.83
C ASP A 7 34.58 -2.57 -7.80
N ALA A 8 34.01 -3.25 -6.81
CA ALA A 8 34.15 -4.71 -6.68
C ALA A 8 33.18 -5.51 -7.56
N LEU A 9 31.99 -4.95 -7.84
CA LEU A 9 30.94 -5.64 -8.59
C LEU A 9 30.92 -5.28 -10.08
N GLU A 10 31.54 -4.14 -10.44
CA GLU A 10 31.52 -3.58 -11.81
C GLU A 10 30.14 -3.69 -12.47
N PRO A 11 29.07 -3.14 -11.86
CA PRO A 11 27.70 -3.38 -12.31
C PRO A 11 27.43 -2.65 -13.63
N ASP A 12 26.72 -3.29 -14.55
CA ASP A 12 26.20 -2.65 -15.77
C ASP A 12 25.13 -1.61 -15.49
N LEU A 13 24.43 -1.72 -14.37
CA LEU A 13 23.32 -0.86 -13.99
C LEU A 13 23.26 -0.67 -12.46
N ILE A 14 23.10 0.57 -12.03
CA ILE A 14 22.86 0.93 -10.63
C ILE A 14 21.39 1.34 -10.46
N LEU A 15 20.69 0.69 -9.53
CA LEU A 15 19.32 1.03 -9.16
C LEU A 15 19.32 1.82 -7.86
N CYS A 16 18.84 3.06 -7.92
CA CYS A 16 18.76 3.96 -6.77
C CYS A 16 17.33 4.15 -6.33
N HIS A 17 17.00 3.75 -5.12
CA HIS A 17 15.71 4.05 -4.50
C HIS A 17 15.76 5.41 -3.80
N HIS A 18 14.66 6.18 -3.93
CA HIS A 18 14.49 7.57 -3.52
C HIS A 18 15.26 8.60 -4.36
N LEU A 19 14.53 9.46 -5.02
CA LEU A 19 15.08 10.59 -5.78
C LEU A 19 15.52 11.71 -4.85
N TYR A 20 16.53 11.44 -4.02
CA TYR A 20 16.98 12.36 -3.00
C TYR A 20 18.52 12.36 -2.89
N LEU A 21 19.07 12.86 -1.78
CA LEU A 21 20.48 13.17 -1.62
C LEU A 21 21.42 12.01 -1.99
N LEU A 22 21.15 10.77 -1.52
CA LEU A 22 22.04 9.64 -1.80
C LEU A 22 22.07 9.29 -3.29
N THR A 23 20.93 9.33 -3.97
CA THR A 23 20.86 9.13 -5.43
C THR A 23 21.56 10.24 -6.19
N ALA A 24 21.45 11.48 -5.73
CA ALA A 24 22.17 12.61 -6.30
C ALA A 24 23.69 12.43 -6.16
N MET A 25 24.17 12.06 -4.98
CA MET A 25 25.59 11.75 -4.74
C MET A 25 26.10 10.58 -5.58
N ALA A 26 25.27 9.54 -5.76
CA ALA A 26 25.61 8.41 -6.62
C ALA A 26 25.78 8.86 -8.09
N ARG A 27 24.85 9.68 -8.62
CA ARG A 27 24.96 10.21 -9.98
C ARG A 27 26.21 11.09 -10.19
N GLU A 28 26.51 11.96 -9.24
CA GLU A 28 27.73 12.80 -9.28
C GLU A 28 28.99 11.96 -9.32
N ARG A 29 29.04 10.89 -8.51
CA ARG A 29 30.24 10.05 -8.35
C ARG A 29 30.44 9.08 -9.50
N PHE A 30 29.38 8.48 -10.02
CA PHE A 30 29.44 7.44 -11.06
C PHE A 30 28.92 7.97 -12.40
N LYS A 31 29.66 8.90 -13.01
CA LYS A 31 29.22 9.61 -14.22
C LYS A 31 29.04 8.72 -15.44
N GLU A 32 29.87 7.69 -15.57
CA GLU A 32 29.86 6.77 -16.70
C GLU A 32 28.93 5.58 -16.52
N GLN A 33 28.48 5.34 -15.29
CA GLN A 33 27.58 4.24 -14.98
C GLN A 33 26.15 4.59 -15.36
N LYS A 34 25.41 3.60 -15.85
CA LYS A 34 23.97 3.69 -16.06
C LYS A 34 23.26 3.66 -14.70
N ILE A 35 22.48 4.68 -14.40
CA ILE A 35 21.78 4.82 -13.10
C ILE A 35 20.31 5.07 -13.33
N TYR A 36 19.46 4.20 -12.78
CA TYR A 36 18.03 4.36 -12.75
C TYR A 36 17.54 4.77 -11.35
N GLY A 37 16.65 5.75 -11.31
CA GLY A 37 16.05 6.24 -10.07
C GLY A 37 14.62 5.75 -9.89
N PHE A 38 14.25 5.37 -8.65
CA PHE A 38 12.90 5.01 -8.27
C PHE A 38 12.32 6.07 -7.34
N CYS A 39 11.23 6.68 -7.77
CA CYS A 39 10.49 7.66 -6.97
C CYS A 39 9.59 6.95 -5.95
N HIS A 40 9.64 7.44 -4.73
CA HIS A 40 8.68 7.14 -3.68
C HIS A 40 8.04 8.45 -3.21
N ASN A 41 6.80 8.46 -2.75
CA ASN A 41 6.11 9.70 -2.33
C ASN A 41 6.88 10.53 -1.30
N THR A 42 7.71 9.87 -0.50
CA THR A 42 8.57 10.53 0.50
C THR A 42 9.60 11.46 -0.12
N ASP A 43 10.09 11.16 -1.31
CA ASP A 43 11.09 11.96 -2.05
C ASP A 43 10.51 13.32 -2.43
N LEU A 44 9.32 13.30 -3.03
CA LEU A 44 8.62 14.50 -3.46
C LEU A 44 8.26 15.39 -2.25
N ARG A 45 7.83 14.78 -1.13
CA ARG A 45 7.58 15.49 0.13
C ARG A 45 8.85 16.12 0.69
N GLN A 46 9.95 15.39 0.69
CA GLN A 46 11.23 15.92 1.18
C GLN A 46 11.73 17.06 0.30
N MET A 47 11.64 16.92 -1.01
CA MET A 47 12.05 17.98 -1.95
C MET A 47 11.23 19.28 -1.78
N LYS A 48 9.94 19.18 -1.41
CA LYS A 48 9.12 20.35 -1.08
C LYS A 48 9.57 21.05 0.21
N LYS A 49 10.12 20.31 1.17
CA LYS A 49 10.56 20.83 2.48
C LYS A 49 12.02 21.30 2.50
N THR A 50 12.88 20.68 1.67
CA THR A 50 14.33 20.95 1.68
C THR A 50 14.64 22.27 1.01
N GLY A 51 15.56 23.07 1.61
CA GLY A 51 16.09 24.30 1.03
C GLY A 51 17.52 24.15 0.56
N LEU A 52 18.41 23.71 1.47
CA LEU A 52 19.87 23.76 1.32
C LEU A 52 20.42 22.96 0.14
N TRP A 53 19.86 21.77 -0.15
CA TRP A 53 20.39 20.86 -1.18
C TRP A 53 19.49 20.76 -2.41
N ARG A 54 18.46 21.56 -2.52
CA ARG A 54 17.43 21.42 -3.56
C ARG A 54 18.00 21.48 -4.98
N ASP A 55 18.79 22.50 -5.27
CA ASP A 55 19.33 22.70 -6.63
C ASP A 55 20.34 21.64 -7.00
N TYR A 56 21.24 21.27 -6.07
CA TYR A 56 22.16 20.16 -6.24
C TYR A 56 21.43 18.85 -6.55
N ILE A 57 20.44 18.50 -5.74
CA ILE A 57 19.65 17.27 -5.94
C ILE A 57 18.95 17.31 -7.31
N ARG A 58 18.33 18.44 -7.65
CA ARG A 58 17.66 18.60 -8.96
C ARG A 58 18.60 18.38 -10.13
N GLU A 59 19.78 18.97 -10.09
CA GLU A 59 20.78 18.86 -11.14
C GLU A 59 21.18 17.39 -11.33
N GLN A 60 21.54 16.70 -10.26
CA GLN A 60 22.01 15.32 -10.34
C GLN A 60 20.89 14.35 -10.75
N ILE A 61 19.65 14.53 -10.23
CA ILE A 61 18.50 13.68 -10.62
C ILE A 61 18.14 13.84 -12.09
N ARG A 62 18.30 15.03 -12.68
CA ARG A 62 18.16 15.26 -14.13
C ARG A 62 19.16 14.44 -14.95
N GLY A 63 20.32 14.16 -14.38
CA GLY A 63 21.38 13.35 -15.00
C GLY A 63 21.12 11.84 -14.99
N LEU A 64 20.10 11.33 -14.33
CA LEU A 64 19.75 9.90 -14.33
C LEU A 64 19.34 9.43 -15.73
N ASP A 65 19.60 8.18 -16.06
CA ASP A 65 19.30 7.60 -17.37
C ASP A 65 17.80 7.31 -17.54
N ALA A 66 17.13 6.82 -16.49
CA ALA A 66 15.69 6.65 -16.41
C ALA A 66 15.18 6.88 -15.00
N ILE A 67 13.89 7.25 -14.90
CA ILE A 67 13.20 7.40 -13.62
C ILE A 67 11.93 6.55 -13.66
N PHE A 68 11.74 5.73 -12.63
CA PHE A 68 10.57 4.91 -12.45
C PHE A 68 9.68 5.47 -11.34
N VAL A 69 8.40 5.53 -11.61
CA VAL A 69 7.38 6.02 -10.67
C VAL A 69 6.26 4.98 -10.55
N PRO A 70 5.60 4.88 -9.39
CA PRO A 70 4.54 3.91 -9.21
C PRO A 70 3.24 4.23 -9.97
N GLN A 71 2.93 5.52 -10.20
CA GLN A 71 1.71 5.94 -10.90
C GLN A 71 1.81 7.35 -11.49
N SER A 72 0.80 7.76 -12.27
CA SER A 72 0.77 9.04 -12.99
C SER A 72 0.95 10.26 -12.09
N ALA A 73 0.34 10.28 -10.92
CA ALA A 73 0.47 11.40 -9.97
C ALA A 73 1.93 11.65 -9.53
N GLN A 74 2.73 10.59 -9.32
CA GLN A 74 4.15 10.73 -9.04
C GLN A 74 4.93 11.17 -10.28
N LYS A 75 4.53 10.75 -11.49
CA LYS A 75 5.14 11.23 -12.74
C LYS A 75 5.02 12.74 -12.87
N GLU A 76 3.83 13.27 -12.66
CA GLU A 76 3.57 14.72 -12.67
C GLU A 76 4.41 15.44 -11.59
N GLY A 77 4.43 14.90 -10.36
CA GLY A 77 5.24 15.45 -9.28
C GLY A 77 6.75 15.45 -9.57
N VAL A 78 7.28 14.42 -10.22
CA VAL A 78 8.69 14.36 -10.65
C VAL A 78 8.96 15.41 -11.73
N MET A 79 8.07 15.52 -12.73
CA MET A 79 8.20 16.55 -13.78
C MET A 79 8.22 17.96 -13.19
N GLU A 80 7.31 18.26 -12.27
CA GLU A 80 7.20 19.57 -11.63
C GLU A 80 8.42 19.88 -10.75
N ILE A 81 8.78 18.96 -9.85
CA ILE A 81 9.82 19.20 -8.83
C ILE A 81 11.20 19.22 -9.44
N PHE A 82 11.51 18.30 -10.35
CA PHE A 82 12.85 18.15 -10.91
C PHE A 82 13.03 18.80 -12.28
N GLY A 83 11.93 19.20 -12.95
CA GLY A 83 11.99 19.78 -14.30
C GLY A 83 12.47 18.79 -15.35
N ILE A 84 11.99 17.53 -15.29
CA ILE A 84 12.38 16.42 -16.17
C ILE A 84 11.28 16.17 -17.19
N GLY A 85 11.66 15.96 -18.45
CA GLY A 85 10.70 15.66 -19.51
C GLY A 85 10.04 14.28 -19.35
N ALA A 86 8.78 14.17 -19.77
CA ALA A 86 7.95 12.96 -19.62
C ALA A 86 8.57 11.69 -20.23
N GLY A 87 9.42 11.81 -21.26
CA GLY A 87 10.06 10.68 -21.94
C GLY A 87 11.11 9.94 -21.11
N LYS A 88 11.62 10.57 -20.05
CA LYS A 88 12.60 9.98 -19.13
C LYS A 88 11.95 9.27 -17.94
N ILE A 89 10.62 9.46 -17.78
CA ILE A 89 9.86 8.96 -16.63
C ILE A 89 8.91 7.86 -17.09
N ARG A 90 9.04 6.69 -16.50
CA ARG A 90 8.22 5.50 -16.79
C ARG A 90 7.37 5.12 -15.60
N ILE A 91 6.11 4.82 -15.85
CA ILE A 91 5.20 4.27 -14.82
C ILE A 91 5.44 2.76 -14.80
N LEU A 92 5.81 2.24 -13.62
CA LEU A 92 6.15 0.83 -13.44
C LEU A 92 5.17 0.10 -12.52
N GLY A 93 4.37 0.82 -11.76
CA GLY A 93 3.55 0.23 -10.70
C GLY A 93 4.37 -0.12 -9.45
N MET A 94 3.84 -1.05 -8.69
CA MET A 94 4.48 -1.58 -7.47
C MET A 94 4.50 -3.10 -7.54
N GLY A 95 5.65 -3.71 -7.32
CA GLY A 95 5.81 -5.15 -7.36
C GLY A 95 5.38 -5.84 -6.07
N TYR A 96 4.90 -7.09 -6.20
CA TYR A 96 4.62 -7.97 -5.07
C TYR A 96 5.27 -9.36 -5.27
N SER A 97 5.43 -10.12 -4.19
CA SER A 97 6.00 -11.47 -4.22
C SER A 97 4.91 -12.49 -4.57
N GLN A 98 4.75 -12.75 -5.87
CA GLN A 98 3.72 -13.66 -6.39
C GLN A 98 3.86 -15.09 -5.86
N GLU A 99 5.07 -15.52 -5.55
CA GLU A 99 5.36 -16.85 -4.98
C GLU A 99 4.85 -17.00 -3.55
N ILE A 100 4.70 -15.88 -2.82
CA ILE A 100 4.23 -15.85 -1.45
C ILE A 100 2.74 -15.52 -1.39
N PHE A 101 2.34 -14.44 -2.06
CA PHE A 101 0.96 -13.98 -2.09
C PHE A 101 0.26 -14.55 -3.32
N CYS A 102 -0.36 -15.68 -3.14
CA CYS A 102 -1.17 -16.35 -4.16
C CYS A 102 -2.43 -16.91 -3.52
N GLY A 103 -3.49 -16.99 -4.28
CA GLY A 103 -4.73 -17.62 -3.84
C GLY A 103 -4.54 -19.14 -3.63
N PRO A 104 -5.39 -19.79 -2.83
CA PRO A 104 -5.38 -21.24 -2.68
C PRO A 104 -5.55 -21.90 -4.06
N GLU A 105 -4.86 -23.03 -4.27
CA GLU A 105 -4.91 -23.77 -5.55
C GLU A 105 -6.33 -24.21 -5.95
N LYS A 106 -7.19 -24.41 -4.96
CA LYS A 106 -8.63 -24.63 -5.16
C LYS A 106 -9.39 -23.51 -4.45
N PRO A 107 -10.40 -22.91 -5.12
CA PRO A 107 -11.35 -22.04 -4.45
C PRO A 107 -12.16 -22.94 -3.49
N ASP A 108 -11.64 -23.11 -2.29
CA ASP A 108 -12.33 -23.86 -1.30
C ASP A 108 -13.44 -22.96 -0.74
N ASN A 109 -14.71 -23.32 -0.98
CA ASN A 109 -15.83 -22.79 -0.22
C ASN A 109 -15.66 -23.08 1.30
N ALA A 110 -14.62 -23.79 1.70
CA ALA A 110 -14.16 -24.05 3.05
C ALA A 110 -13.30 -22.92 3.65
N ALA A 111 -12.88 -21.88 2.88
CA ALA A 111 -12.17 -20.72 3.44
C ALA A 111 -13.12 -19.81 4.25
N ARG A 112 -14.42 -19.76 3.94
CA ARG A 112 -15.43 -19.34 4.94
C ARG A 112 -15.39 -20.37 6.05
N GLY A 113 -14.88 -19.97 7.21
CA GLY A 113 -14.79 -20.89 8.32
C GLY A 113 -16.06 -21.70 8.48
N LYS A 114 -15.93 -22.96 8.87
CA LYS A 114 -17.07 -23.87 9.13
C LYS A 114 -18.14 -23.26 10.05
N ASP A 115 -17.78 -22.13 10.70
CA ASP A 115 -18.59 -21.32 11.60
C ASP A 115 -19.50 -20.30 10.89
N GLY A 116 -19.31 -20.05 9.57
CA GLY A 116 -20.08 -19.07 8.79
C GLY A 116 -19.76 -17.61 9.11
N ALA A 117 -18.77 -17.33 9.96
CA ALA A 117 -18.38 -15.96 10.33
C ALA A 117 -17.63 -15.25 9.19
N ILE A 118 -17.91 -13.95 9.02
CA ILE A 118 -17.17 -13.06 8.11
C ILE A 118 -15.84 -12.71 8.76
N ARG A 119 -14.74 -12.92 8.04
CA ARG A 119 -13.40 -12.63 8.51
C ARG A 119 -12.85 -11.40 7.82
N LEU A 120 -12.70 -10.33 8.60
CA LEU A 120 -12.05 -9.11 8.18
C LEU A 120 -10.57 -9.16 8.57
N ILE A 121 -9.71 -8.67 7.68
CA ILE A 121 -8.29 -8.47 7.99
C ILE A 121 -7.85 -7.06 7.62
N TYR A 122 -7.03 -6.49 8.48
CA TYR A 122 -6.23 -5.29 8.23
C TYR A 122 -4.76 -5.67 8.32
N ALA A 123 -3.94 -5.14 7.41
CA ALA A 123 -2.49 -5.28 7.49
C ALA A 123 -1.80 -3.94 7.25
N GLY A 124 -1.00 -3.53 8.23
CA GLY A 124 -0.28 -2.26 8.21
C GLY A 124 0.14 -1.80 9.60
N LYS A 125 0.67 -0.57 9.67
CA LYS A 125 1.00 0.05 10.95
C LYS A 125 -0.27 0.30 11.76
N ILE A 126 -0.32 -0.17 13.00
CA ILE A 126 -1.43 0.08 13.91
C ILE A 126 -1.33 1.54 14.40
N ALA A 127 -2.10 2.42 13.79
CA ALA A 127 -2.06 3.85 14.03
C ALA A 127 -3.37 4.53 13.60
N GLU A 128 -3.71 5.64 14.23
CA GLU A 128 -4.94 6.41 13.95
C GLU A 128 -4.99 6.92 12.50
N LYS A 129 -3.89 7.47 12.00
CA LYS A 129 -3.78 7.92 10.61
C LYS A 129 -3.91 6.81 9.56
N LYS A 130 -3.83 5.56 9.99
CA LYS A 130 -4.13 4.38 9.19
C LYS A 130 -5.59 3.94 9.34
N GLY A 131 -6.41 4.73 10.02
CA GLY A 131 -7.83 4.52 10.20
C GLY A 131 -8.21 3.36 11.11
N VAL A 132 -7.26 2.78 11.87
CA VAL A 132 -7.51 1.57 12.67
C VAL A 132 -8.54 1.84 13.77
N LYS A 133 -8.53 3.01 14.42
CA LYS A 133 -9.56 3.39 15.40
C LYS A 133 -10.95 3.45 14.74
N SER A 134 -11.04 4.08 13.57
CA SER A 134 -12.30 4.16 12.81
C SER A 134 -12.77 2.79 12.32
N LEU A 135 -11.86 1.89 11.94
CA LEU A 135 -12.20 0.51 11.59
C LEU A 135 -12.86 -0.22 12.78
N ILE A 136 -12.26 -0.16 13.96
CA ILE A 136 -12.83 -0.79 15.15
C ILE A 136 -14.18 -0.18 15.52
N LYS A 137 -14.31 1.15 15.48
CA LYS A 137 -15.59 1.84 15.75
C LYS A 137 -16.66 1.52 14.73
N SER A 138 -16.29 1.35 13.45
CA SER A 138 -17.23 1.01 12.37
C SER A 138 -17.94 -0.33 12.61
N LEU A 139 -17.32 -1.24 13.34
CA LEU A 139 -17.90 -2.53 13.69
C LEU A 139 -19.26 -2.38 14.42
N SER A 140 -19.46 -1.32 15.20
CA SER A 140 -20.73 -1.07 15.93
C SER A 140 -21.92 -0.78 15.02
N TYR A 141 -21.69 -0.51 13.74
CA TYR A 141 -22.75 -0.27 12.75
C TYR A 141 -23.09 -1.51 11.91
N LEU A 142 -22.40 -2.64 12.12
CA LEU A 142 -22.62 -3.86 11.36
C LEU A 142 -23.74 -4.71 12.00
N PRO A 143 -24.67 -5.29 11.22
CA PRO A 143 -25.86 -5.95 11.72
C PRO A 143 -25.68 -7.48 11.95
N TYR A 144 -24.47 -7.94 12.28
CA TYR A 144 -24.22 -9.37 12.47
C TYR A 144 -24.32 -9.80 13.94
N PRO A 145 -24.59 -11.08 14.25
CA PRO A 145 -24.44 -11.61 15.60
C PRO A 145 -22.96 -11.58 16.02
N ARG A 146 -22.70 -11.64 17.32
CA ARG A 146 -21.35 -11.47 17.87
C ARG A 146 -20.31 -12.46 17.32
N ASP A 147 -20.74 -13.66 17.03
CA ASP A 147 -19.93 -14.74 16.43
C ASP A 147 -19.97 -14.76 14.90
N GLY A 148 -20.78 -13.90 14.28
CA GLY A 148 -20.94 -13.78 12.84
C GLY A 148 -19.84 -12.94 12.15
N LEU A 149 -18.93 -12.32 12.91
CA LEU A 149 -17.84 -11.52 12.35
C LEU A 149 -16.60 -11.53 13.26
N LYS A 150 -15.42 -11.53 12.66
CA LYS A 150 -14.13 -11.39 13.35
C LYS A 150 -13.23 -10.40 12.59
N LEU A 151 -12.48 -9.57 13.31
CA LEU A 151 -11.47 -8.68 12.77
C LEU A 151 -10.06 -9.11 13.23
N SER A 152 -9.14 -9.32 12.30
CA SER A 152 -7.73 -9.55 12.55
C SER A 152 -6.91 -8.32 12.17
N LEU A 153 -6.00 -7.89 13.06
CA LEU A 153 -5.12 -6.73 12.87
C LEU A 153 -3.67 -7.19 12.81
N ALA A 154 -3.11 -7.27 11.60
CA ALA A 154 -1.70 -7.60 11.37
C ALA A 154 -0.86 -6.34 11.27
N GLY A 155 0.12 -6.19 12.17
CA GLY A 155 1.02 -5.05 12.14
C GLY A 155 1.61 -4.68 13.49
N GLY A 156 2.52 -3.73 13.47
CA GLY A 156 3.17 -3.25 14.70
C GLY A 156 2.71 -1.87 15.12
N ALA A 157 2.92 -1.59 16.39
CA ALA A 157 2.70 -0.27 16.98
C ALA A 157 3.57 0.80 16.31
N GLY A 158 2.99 1.96 16.09
CA GLY A 158 3.72 3.17 15.71
C GLY A 158 4.13 4.00 16.91
N ASN A 159 3.22 4.13 17.86
CA ASN A 159 3.37 4.80 19.13
C ASN A 159 2.74 3.90 20.20
N LYS A 160 3.40 3.75 21.34
CA LYS A 160 2.96 2.84 22.40
C LYS A 160 1.64 3.29 23.05
N THR A 161 1.49 4.55 23.31
CA THR A 161 0.27 5.13 23.92
C THR A 161 -0.94 4.97 22.99
N GLU A 162 -0.77 5.34 21.73
CA GLU A 162 -1.80 5.18 20.71
C GLU A 162 -2.21 3.71 20.50
N TYR A 163 -1.25 2.81 20.57
CA TYR A 163 -1.51 1.37 20.46
C TYR A 163 -2.33 0.86 21.64
N GLN A 164 -2.04 1.28 22.87
CA GLN A 164 -2.82 0.94 24.06
C GLN A 164 -4.27 1.46 23.96
N GLU A 165 -4.47 2.70 23.49
CA GLU A 165 -5.82 3.22 23.25
C GLU A 165 -6.60 2.38 22.23
N ILE A 166 -5.92 1.87 21.19
CA ILE A 166 -6.52 1.00 20.18
C ILE A 166 -6.87 -0.37 20.78
N GLU A 167 -6.02 -0.94 21.64
CA GLU A 167 -6.30 -2.19 22.35
C GLU A 167 -7.52 -2.03 23.28
N GLU A 168 -7.60 -0.93 24.05
CA GLU A 168 -8.75 -0.64 24.90
C GLU A 168 -10.05 -0.48 24.10
N LEU A 169 -9.98 0.15 22.92
CA LEU A 169 -11.11 0.28 22.03
C LEU A 169 -11.56 -1.09 21.47
N ALA A 170 -10.61 -1.94 21.13
CA ALA A 170 -10.87 -3.29 20.63
C ALA A 170 -11.56 -4.19 21.66
N LEU A 171 -11.22 -4.06 22.95
CA LEU A 171 -11.87 -4.79 24.04
C LEU A 171 -13.37 -4.43 24.19
N LYS A 172 -13.77 -3.23 23.75
CA LYS A 172 -15.16 -2.73 23.80
C LYS A 172 -15.93 -2.99 22.50
N ALA A 173 -15.27 -3.55 21.48
CA ALA A 173 -15.89 -3.82 20.18
C ALA A 173 -17.00 -4.91 20.31
N PRO A 174 -18.07 -4.83 19.49
CA PRO A 174 -19.15 -5.81 19.51
C PRO A 174 -18.73 -7.20 19.00
N TYR A 175 -17.64 -7.26 18.23
CA TYR A 175 -17.10 -8.50 17.64
C TYR A 175 -15.68 -8.74 18.12
N PRO A 176 -15.18 -10.00 18.06
CA PRO A 176 -13.80 -10.34 18.36
C PRO A 176 -12.82 -9.56 17.50
N VAL A 177 -11.85 -8.88 18.13
CA VAL A 177 -10.72 -8.21 17.48
C VAL A 177 -9.43 -8.86 17.97
N GLU A 178 -8.66 -9.41 17.04
CA GLU A 178 -7.40 -10.11 17.33
C GLU A 178 -6.20 -9.31 16.80
N PHE A 179 -5.21 -9.10 17.64
CA PHE A 179 -3.94 -8.49 17.27
C PHE A 179 -2.90 -9.58 16.95
N LEU A 180 -2.53 -9.71 15.67
CA LEU A 180 -1.58 -10.71 15.19
C LEU A 180 -0.11 -10.28 15.33
N GLY A 181 0.13 -9.00 15.68
CA GLY A 181 1.47 -8.45 15.67
C GLY A 181 2.08 -8.33 14.26
N LYS A 182 3.39 -8.14 14.19
CA LYS A 182 4.11 -8.13 12.92
C LYS A 182 4.32 -9.55 12.42
N LEU A 183 3.78 -9.87 11.27
CA LEU A 183 3.92 -11.18 10.63
C LEU A 183 4.97 -11.13 9.51
N PRO A 184 5.78 -12.18 9.33
CA PRO A 184 6.52 -12.42 8.10
C PRO A 184 5.57 -12.57 6.91
N GLN A 185 6.01 -12.23 5.69
CA GLN A 185 5.17 -12.31 4.49
C GLN A 185 4.47 -13.68 4.28
N PRO A 186 5.14 -14.84 4.46
CA PRO A 186 4.46 -16.12 4.29
C PRO A 186 3.33 -16.38 5.31
N GLU A 187 3.45 -15.85 6.52
CA GLU A 187 2.41 -15.96 7.55
C GLU A 187 1.27 -14.97 7.26
N LEU A 188 1.59 -13.76 6.84
CA LEU A 188 0.59 -12.78 6.42
C LEU A 188 -0.24 -13.29 5.22
N ALA A 189 0.40 -13.94 4.25
CA ALA A 189 -0.30 -14.55 3.12
C ALA A 189 -1.30 -15.62 3.57
N LYS A 190 -0.97 -16.43 4.58
CA LYS A 190 -1.91 -17.40 5.17
C LYS A 190 -3.10 -16.73 5.85
N GLU A 191 -2.88 -15.59 6.52
CA GLU A 191 -3.96 -14.84 7.15
C GLU A 191 -4.88 -14.20 6.10
N TYR A 192 -4.35 -13.66 4.99
CA TYR A 192 -5.16 -13.23 3.85
C TYR A 192 -5.98 -14.39 3.27
N GLN A 193 -5.36 -15.55 3.01
CA GLN A 193 -6.07 -16.73 2.48
C GLN A 193 -7.19 -17.26 3.39
N ARG A 194 -7.16 -16.94 4.69
CA ARG A 194 -8.19 -17.30 5.68
C ARG A 194 -9.25 -16.22 5.85
N SER A 195 -9.04 -15.05 5.27
CA SER A 195 -9.92 -13.91 5.38
C SER A 195 -10.89 -13.83 4.20
N ASP A 196 -11.98 -13.09 4.36
CA ASP A 196 -12.96 -12.84 3.30
C ASP A 196 -12.81 -11.43 2.72
N ILE A 197 -12.44 -10.47 3.58
CA ILE A 197 -12.37 -9.04 3.23
C ILE A 197 -11.14 -8.41 3.86
N PHE A 198 -10.28 -7.87 3.04
CA PHE A 198 -9.22 -6.97 3.46
C PHE A 198 -9.75 -5.55 3.57
N VAL A 199 -9.50 -4.88 4.70
CA VAL A 199 -9.97 -3.51 4.95
C VAL A 199 -8.79 -2.58 5.19
N LEU A 200 -8.63 -1.53 4.37
CA LEU A 200 -7.58 -0.51 4.52
C LEU A 200 -8.21 0.89 4.61
N PRO A 201 -8.62 1.36 5.79
CA PRO A 201 -9.28 2.65 5.98
C PRO A 201 -8.30 3.81 6.19
N SER A 202 -7.14 3.76 5.56
CA SER A 202 -6.07 4.76 5.72
C SER A 202 -6.53 6.14 5.28
N PHE A 203 -6.17 7.18 6.04
CA PHE A 203 -6.41 8.58 5.66
C PHE A 203 -5.35 9.11 4.70
N PHE A 204 -4.19 8.48 4.70
CA PHE A 204 -3.10 8.77 3.76
C PHE A 204 -2.28 7.52 3.50
N ASP A 205 -2.08 7.21 2.23
CA ASP A 205 -1.16 6.19 1.75
C ASP A 205 -0.62 6.57 0.36
N GLY A 206 0.45 5.89 -0.06
CA GLY A 206 0.84 5.88 -1.45
C GLY A 206 0.03 4.82 -2.20
N LEU A 207 0.71 3.95 -2.95
CA LEU A 207 0.09 2.71 -3.44
C LEU A 207 0.28 1.62 -2.38
N PRO A 208 -0.78 1.20 -1.71
CA PRO A 208 -0.65 0.19 -0.65
C PRO A 208 -0.46 -1.20 -1.24
N LEU A 209 0.76 -1.74 -1.16
CA LEU A 209 1.06 -3.11 -1.60
C LEU A 209 0.16 -4.15 -0.95
N THR A 210 -0.22 -3.93 0.30
CA THR A 210 -1.13 -4.82 1.05
C THR A 210 -2.48 -5.04 0.37
N VAL A 211 -2.96 -4.07 -0.43
CA VAL A 211 -4.17 -4.24 -1.26
C VAL A 211 -3.93 -5.27 -2.36
N ILE A 212 -2.80 -5.17 -3.08
CA ILE A 212 -2.45 -6.12 -4.15
C ILE A 212 -2.17 -7.50 -3.57
N GLU A 213 -1.47 -7.58 -2.45
CA GLU A 213 -1.18 -8.83 -1.73
C GLU A 213 -2.48 -9.54 -1.30
N ALA A 214 -3.44 -8.81 -0.74
CA ALA A 214 -4.73 -9.32 -0.33
C ALA A 214 -5.57 -9.81 -1.54
N ILE A 215 -5.65 -9.02 -2.63
CA ILE A 215 -6.34 -9.44 -3.86
C ILE A 215 -5.68 -10.70 -4.44
N ALA A 216 -4.35 -10.77 -4.45
CA ALA A 216 -3.60 -11.93 -4.93
C ALA A 216 -3.90 -13.20 -4.13
N CYS A 217 -4.16 -13.04 -2.82
CA CYS A 217 -4.56 -14.14 -1.93
C CYS A 217 -6.06 -14.48 -2.00
N GLY A 218 -6.87 -13.68 -2.70
CA GLY A 218 -8.30 -13.94 -2.92
C GLY A 218 -9.26 -13.12 -2.07
N ASP A 219 -8.76 -12.15 -1.28
CA ASP A 219 -9.62 -11.26 -0.50
C ASP A 219 -10.39 -10.28 -1.37
N LYS A 220 -11.62 -10.01 -1.02
CA LYS A 220 -12.34 -8.80 -1.43
C LYS A 220 -11.76 -7.61 -0.67
N VAL A 221 -11.89 -6.40 -1.19
CA VAL A 221 -11.22 -5.23 -0.61
C VAL A 221 -12.21 -4.11 -0.29
N VAL A 222 -12.05 -3.53 0.90
CA VAL A 222 -12.65 -2.25 1.26
C VAL A 222 -11.52 -1.26 1.57
N VAL A 223 -11.45 -0.18 0.82
CA VAL A 223 -10.35 0.78 0.92
C VAL A 223 -10.87 2.21 0.90
N THR A 224 -10.20 3.11 1.62
CA THR A 224 -10.48 4.53 1.50
C THR A 224 -10.16 5.01 0.07
N ASP A 225 -11.02 5.85 -0.47
CA ASP A 225 -10.86 6.46 -1.79
C ASP A 225 -9.75 7.53 -1.77
N LEU A 226 -8.52 7.05 -1.74
CA LEU A 226 -7.33 7.90 -1.79
C LEU A 226 -7.09 8.38 -3.23
N PRO A 227 -6.48 9.56 -3.42
CA PRO A 227 -6.22 10.09 -4.75
C PRO A 227 -5.50 9.09 -5.67
N GLY A 228 -6.13 8.75 -6.79
CA GLY A 228 -5.60 7.87 -7.83
C GLY A 228 -5.76 6.36 -7.57
N ILE A 229 -6.25 5.94 -6.40
CA ILE A 229 -6.36 4.51 -6.06
C ILE A 229 -7.42 3.79 -6.89
N GLN A 230 -8.55 4.44 -7.20
CA GLN A 230 -9.60 3.83 -8.01
C GLN A 230 -9.13 3.53 -9.43
N ASP A 231 -8.53 4.51 -10.09
CA ASP A 231 -8.07 4.36 -11.48
C ASP A 231 -6.94 3.32 -11.54
N TRP A 232 -6.02 3.37 -10.56
CA TRP A 232 -4.95 2.41 -10.47
C TRP A 232 -5.45 0.97 -10.27
N LEU A 233 -6.39 0.73 -9.35
CA LEU A 233 -6.94 -0.62 -9.12
C LEU A 233 -7.80 -1.10 -10.29
N LYS A 234 -8.54 -0.22 -10.97
CA LYS A 234 -9.28 -0.59 -12.19
C LYS A 234 -8.35 -1.05 -13.30
N GLU A 235 -7.20 -0.38 -13.44
CA GLU A 235 -6.20 -0.70 -14.46
C GLU A 235 -5.41 -1.96 -14.09
N GLN A 236 -4.93 -2.05 -12.84
CA GLN A 236 -3.98 -3.08 -12.44
C GLN A 236 -4.64 -4.36 -11.92
N ALA A 237 -5.86 -4.30 -11.41
CA ALA A 237 -6.59 -5.45 -10.87
C ALA A 237 -8.03 -5.53 -11.44
N PRO A 238 -8.19 -5.59 -12.77
CA PRO A 238 -9.52 -5.63 -13.38
C PRO A 238 -10.25 -6.90 -12.96
N GLY A 239 -11.47 -6.72 -12.45
CA GLY A 239 -12.33 -7.80 -11.95
C GLY A 239 -12.15 -8.11 -10.46
N ALA A 240 -11.25 -7.44 -9.74
CA ALA A 240 -11.23 -7.49 -8.29
C ALA A 240 -12.49 -6.84 -7.69
N VAL A 241 -13.03 -7.45 -6.63
CA VAL A 241 -14.12 -6.87 -5.86
C VAL A 241 -13.55 -5.83 -4.89
N VAL A 242 -13.70 -4.55 -5.24
CA VAL A 242 -13.20 -3.43 -4.43
C VAL A 242 -14.34 -2.47 -4.13
N LYS A 243 -14.49 -2.11 -2.87
CA LYS A 243 -15.42 -1.06 -2.40
C LYS A 243 -14.62 0.13 -1.88
N TYR A 244 -15.01 1.31 -2.30
CA TYR A 244 -14.33 2.55 -1.95
C TYR A 244 -15.14 3.34 -0.92
N VAL A 245 -14.47 3.81 0.12
CA VAL A 245 -15.04 4.64 1.18
C VAL A 245 -14.52 6.07 1.00
N PRO A 246 -15.40 7.07 0.80
CA PRO A 246 -14.96 8.46 0.69
C PRO A 246 -14.13 8.87 1.91
N LEU A 247 -13.07 9.67 1.67
CA LEU A 247 -12.25 10.25 2.74
C LEU A 247 -13.13 11.07 3.71
N PRO A 248 -12.84 11.04 5.02
CA PRO A 248 -13.42 12.01 5.93
C PRO A 248 -12.93 13.43 5.58
N VAL A 249 -13.50 14.44 6.19
CA VAL A 249 -12.96 15.79 6.05
C VAL A 249 -11.54 15.84 6.64
N MET A 250 -10.58 16.25 5.83
CA MET A 250 -9.17 16.26 6.23
C MET A 250 -8.76 17.67 6.70
N ARG A 251 -8.09 17.74 7.87
CA ARG A 251 -7.45 18.96 8.35
C ARG A 251 -6.15 19.27 7.62
N ASN A 252 -5.42 18.21 7.32
CA ASN A 252 -4.19 18.24 6.53
C ASN A 252 -4.01 16.90 5.77
N THR A 253 -2.81 16.60 5.30
CA THR A 253 -2.55 15.44 4.43
C THR A 253 -2.87 14.08 5.07
N ASP A 254 -2.71 13.93 6.39
CA ASP A 254 -2.83 12.62 7.08
C ASP A 254 -3.62 12.68 8.42
N GLU A 255 -4.29 13.81 8.67
CA GLU A 255 -5.09 14.03 9.88
C GLU A 255 -6.52 14.41 9.51
N ALA A 256 -7.46 13.58 9.93
CA ALA A 256 -8.88 13.82 9.72
C ALA A 256 -9.46 14.77 10.78
N VAL A 257 -10.50 15.51 10.40
CA VAL A 257 -11.31 16.29 11.32
C VAL A 257 -12.18 15.35 12.15
N SER A 258 -12.03 15.39 13.47
CA SER A 258 -12.67 14.42 14.40
C SER A 258 -14.18 14.36 14.26
N GLU A 259 -14.84 15.49 14.01
CA GLU A 259 -16.30 15.60 13.83
C GLU A 259 -16.81 14.88 12.58
N SER A 260 -15.94 14.62 11.60
CA SER A 260 -16.28 13.90 10.37
C SER A 260 -16.12 12.36 10.48
N LEU A 261 -15.39 11.88 11.49
CA LEU A 261 -15.10 10.45 11.67
C LEU A 261 -16.35 9.59 11.86
N PRO A 262 -17.38 9.97 12.63
CA PRO A 262 -18.58 9.14 12.77
C PRO A 262 -19.32 8.88 11.46
N ALA A 263 -19.31 9.85 10.52
CA ALA A 263 -19.90 9.67 9.20
C ALA A 263 -19.05 8.70 8.35
N PHE A 264 -17.74 8.84 8.40
CA PHE A 264 -16.79 7.93 7.75
C PHE A 264 -16.94 6.50 8.29
N GLU A 265 -17.03 6.30 9.60
CA GLU A 265 -17.18 5.00 10.26
C GLU A 265 -18.46 4.29 9.83
N LYS A 266 -19.59 5.02 9.69
CA LYS A 266 -20.84 4.49 9.15
C LYS A 266 -20.71 4.07 7.67
N GLN A 267 -20.06 4.89 6.85
CA GLN A 267 -19.82 4.58 5.44
C GLN A 267 -18.89 3.38 5.29
N LEU A 268 -17.84 3.28 6.13
CA LEU A 268 -16.93 2.13 6.16
C LEU A 268 -17.70 0.84 6.47
N ALA A 269 -18.55 0.84 7.49
CA ALA A 269 -19.40 -0.30 7.82
C ALA A 269 -20.35 -0.67 6.66
N ALA A 270 -21.01 0.30 6.04
CA ALA A 270 -21.87 0.07 4.89
C ALA A 270 -21.12 -0.59 3.72
N LYS A 271 -19.86 -0.15 3.45
CA LYS A 271 -19.03 -0.74 2.39
C LYS A 271 -18.52 -2.14 2.75
N ILE A 272 -18.25 -2.42 4.02
CA ILE A 272 -17.93 -3.77 4.50
C ILE A 272 -19.15 -4.68 4.30
N GLU A 273 -20.34 -4.24 4.67
CA GLU A 273 -21.58 -5.01 4.48
C GLU A 273 -21.90 -5.25 2.99
N GLU A 274 -21.77 -4.23 2.14
CA GLU A 274 -21.90 -4.33 0.69
C GLU A 274 -20.91 -5.37 0.13
N CYS A 275 -19.66 -5.30 0.54
CA CYS A 275 -18.59 -6.22 0.13
C CYS A 275 -18.85 -7.66 0.61
N ALA A 276 -19.40 -7.83 1.81
CA ALA A 276 -19.72 -9.14 2.36
C ALA A 276 -20.85 -9.86 1.58
N ARG A 277 -21.81 -9.10 1.04
CA ARG A 277 -22.93 -9.63 0.23
C ARG A 277 -22.53 -10.00 -1.19
N GLU A 278 -21.42 -9.49 -1.70
CA GLU A 278 -20.92 -9.85 -3.04
C GLU A 278 -20.55 -11.34 -3.08
N GLU A 279 -21.01 -12.04 -4.10
CA GLU A 279 -20.62 -13.43 -4.32
C GLU A 279 -19.19 -13.51 -4.81
N GLY A 280 -18.40 -14.34 -4.15
CA GLY A 280 -17.04 -14.79 -4.48
C GLY A 280 -16.07 -13.78 -5.08
N GLN A 281 -14.82 -13.81 -4.65
CA GLN A 281 -13.73 -13.15 -5.38
C GLN A 281 -13.36 -14.04 -6.59
N ARG A 282 -13.36 -13.48 -7.79
CA ARG A 282 -12.75 -14.15 -8.95
C ARG A 282 -11.23 -14.05 -8.81
N ARG A 283 -10.54 -15.14 -9.18
CA ARG A 283 -9.08 -15.09 -9.23
C ARG A 283 -8.66 -14.02 -10.24
N VAL A 284 -7.97 -13.01 -9.73
CA VAL A 284 -7.47 -11.88 -10.54
C VAL A 284 -6.05 -12.19 -10.96
N ASP A 285 -5.76 -12.06 -12.25
CA ASP A 285 -4.37 -12.19 -12.73
C ASP A 285 -3.61 -10.88 -12.47
N LEU A 286 -2.69 -10.96 -11.51
CA LEU A 286 -1.79 -9.87 -11.12
C LEU A 286 -0.33 -10.17 -11.49
N SER A 287 -0.08 -11.16 -12.37
CA SER A 287 1.27 -11.61 -12.72
C SER A 287 2.15 -10.49 -13.28
N HIS A 288 1.55 -9.50 -13.97
CA HIS A 288 2.25 -8.33 -14.49
C HIS A 288 2.84 -7.45 -13.38
N LEU A 289 2.28 -7.46 -12.16
CA LEU A 289 2.79 -6.77 -10.97
C LEU A 289 3.77 -7.64 -10.16
N SER A 290 4.11 -8.85 -10.60
CA SER A 290 5.13 -9.63 -9.88
C SER A 290 6.50 -8.96 -9.97
N TRP A 291 7.31 -9.04 -8.92
CA TRP A 291 8.69 -8.52 -8.94
C TRP A 291 9.48 -9.04 -10.15
N LYS A 292 9.25 -10.29 -10.56
CA LYS A 292 9.89 -10.87 -11.75
C LYS A 292 9.55 -10.10 -13.02
N ASN A 293 8.30 -9.72 -13.21
CA ASN A 293 7.89 -8.98 -14.41
C ASN A 293 8.28 -7.50 -14.31
N ILE A 294 8.18 -6.88 -13.14
CA ILE A 294 8.71 -5.55 -12.88
C ILE A 294 10.20 -5.45 -13.24
N CYS A 295 11.02 -6.42 -12.79
CA CYS A 295 12.45 -6.46 -13.14
C CYS A 295 12.69 -6.58 -14.65
N LYS A 296 11.88 -7.40 -15.35
CA LYS A 296 11.97 -7.50 -16.82
C LYS A 296 11.69 -6.17 -17.52
N GLU A 297 10.69 -5.43 -17.06
CA GLU A 297 10.36 -4.11 -17.65
C GLU A 297 11.46 -3.08 -17.37
N ILE A 298 12.08 -3.11 -16.19
CA ILE A 298 13.26 -2.28 -15.88
C ILE A 298 14.40 -2.60 -16.84
N LEU A 299 14.70 -3.88 -17.05
CA LEU A 299 15.81 -4.32 -17.92
C LEU A 299 15.57 -4.05 -19.41
N LYS A 300 14.31 -4.12 -19.90
CA LYS A 300 13.96 -3.70 -21.27
C LYS A 300 14.19 -2.21 -21.50
N SER A 301 14.32 -1.46 -20.43
CA SER A 301 14.57 -0.01 -20.44
C SER A 301 16.04 0.34 -20.56
N SER A 302 16.90 -0.68 -20.57
CA SER A 302 18.36 -0.59 -20.58
C SER A 302 18.91 -0.34 -21.95
#